data_718b21af0b3d80a06ba5302ef31f1e3c
#
_entry.id   718b21af0b3d80a06ba5302ef31f1e3c
#
_cell.length_a   1.000
_cell.length_b   1.000
_cell.length_c   1.000
_cell.angle_alpha   90.00
_cell.angle_beta   90.00
_cell.angle_gamma   90.00
#
_symmetry.space_group_name_H-M   'P 1'
#
loop_
_entity.id
_entity.type
_entity.pdbx_description
1 polymer ?
#
loop_
_entity_poly.entity_id
_entity_poly.type
_entity_poly.pdbx_seq_one_letter_code
_entity_poly.pdbx_strand_id
1 'polypeptide(L)'
;MDLFPSNVKIISTPRIIDGGNSIGNFKNFNLALHVNDNFESVMENRLILKDYYGLPSEPIWLNQTHSSVCINTSRFNTLDYADASFTSNPGDVCAVLTADCLPVFVSN
;
A
#
# COMPACT_ATOMS: atom_id res chain seq x y z
N MET A 1 21.46 -1.97 9.33
CA MET A 1 21.31 -0.66 10.03
C MET A 1 19.92 -0.11 9.79
N ASP A 2 19.19 0.17 10.86
CA ASP A 2 17.87 0.76 10.75
C ASP A 2 18.01 2.28 10.58
N LEU A 3 17.53 2.76 9.43
CA LEU A 3 17.56 4.20 9.12
C LEU A 3 16.38 4.95 9.73
N PHE A 4 15.40 4.21 10.28
CA PHE A 4 14.17 4.77 10.82
C PHE A 4 14.08 4.49 12.32
N PRO A 5 13.33 5.33 13.07
CA PRO A 5 13.06 5.06 14.49
C PRO A 5 12.42 3.69 14.69
N SER A 6 12.62 3.10 15.87
CA SER A 6 12.10 1.76 16.19
C SER A 6 10.58 1.65 16.16
N ASN A 7 9.87 2.79 16.26
CA ASN A 7 8.42 2.85 16.19
C ASN A 7 7.89 2.98 14.76
N VAL A 8 8.77 2.99 13.75
CA VAL A 8 8.39 3.05 12.34
C VAL A 8 8.79 1.76 11.66
N LYS A 9 7.84 1.11 11.00
CA LYS A 9 8.07 -0.11 10.25
C LYS A 9 7.80 0.13 8.76
N ILE A 10 8.74 -0.29 7.91
CA ILE A 10 8.61 -0.21 6.46
C ILE A 10 8.51 -1.60 5.89
N ILE A 11 7.57 -1.80 4.98
CA ILE A 11 7.32 -3.07 4.31
C ILE A 11 7.29 -2.84 2.81
N SER A 12 8.04 -3.66 2.07
CA SER A 12 7.91 -3.76 0.62
C SER A 12 7.40 -5.16 0.30
N THR A 13 6.27 -5.25 -0.39
CA THR A 13 5.64 -6.54 -0.65
C THR A 13 6.29 -7.25 -1.84
N PRO A 14 6.37 -8.59 -1.81
CA PRO A 14 6.81 -9.35 -2.97
C PRO A 14 5.71 -9.40 -4.04
N ARG A 15 6.10 -9.73 -5.25
CA ARG A 15 5.15 -9.96 -6.34
C ARG A 15 4.35 -11.25 -6.13
N ILE A 16 4.97 -12.25 -5.53
CA ILE A 16 4.39 -13.58 -5.33
C ILE A 16 4.43 -13.93 -3.84
N ILE A 17 3.32 -14.42 -3.33
CA ILE A 17 3.18 -14.86 -1.94
C ILE A 17 2.33 -16.14 -1.91
N ASP A 18 2.57 -17.01 -0.92
CA ASP A 18 1.73 -18.19 -0.72
C ASP A 18 0.29 -17.76 -0.41
N GLY A 19 -0.67 -18.32 -1.14
CA GLY A 19 -2.06 -17.98 -0.99
C GLY A 19 -2.53 -16.76 -1.80
N GLY A 20 -1.65 -16.14 -2.59
CA GLY A 20 -2.03 -15.05 -3.48
C GLY A 20 -3.05 -15.51 -4.52
N ASN A 21 -4.00 -14.64 -4.87
CA ASN A 21 -5.20 -14.99 -5.63
C ASN A 21 -5.20 -14.52 -7.09
N SER A 22 -4.29 -13.62 -7.47
CA SER A 22 -4.20 -13.14 -8.84
C SER A 22 -3.57 -14.16 -9.76
N ILE A 23 -4.03 -14.20 -11.01
CA ILE A 23 -3.56 -15.15 -12.03
C ILE A 23 -3.02 -14.41 -13.25
N GLY A 24 -2.37 -15.16 -14.17
CA GLY A 24 -1.86 -14.60 -15.42
C GLY A 24 -0.74 -13.60 -15.18
N ASN A 25 -0.81 -12.46 -15.87
CA ASN A 25 0.18 -11.39 -15.75
C ASN A 25 0.22 -10.74 -14.38
N PHE A 26 -0.82 -10.91 -13.57
CA PHE A 26 -0.94 -10.36 -12.22
C PHE A 26 -0.52 -11.35 -11.14
N LYS A 27 -0.02 -12.50 -11.52
CA LYS A 27 0.33 -13.57 -10.57
C LYS A 27 1.43 -13.10 -9.62
N ASN A 28 1.16 -13.23 -8.33
CA ASN A 28 -0.11 -13.65 -7.76
C ASN A 28 -0.60 -12.67 -6.68
N PHE A 29 0.24 -11.69 -6.30
CA PHE A 29 -0.04 -10.81 -5.17
C PHE A 29 -0.24 -9.36 -5.61
N ASN A 30 -1.03 -9.13 -6.65
CA ASN A 30 -1.39 -7.79 -7.08
C ASN A 30 -2.32 -7.13 -6.05
N LEU A 31 -2.02 -5.91 -5.69
CA LEU A 31 -2.77 -5.11 -4.71
C LEU A 31 -3.46 -3.90 -5.34
N ALA A 32 -3.30 -3.70 -6.64
CA ALA A 32 -3.82 -2.54 -7.36
C ALA A 32 -5.19 -2.83 -7.96
N LEU A 33 -6.17 -1.97 -7.69
CA LEU A 33 -7.52 -2.07 -8.25
C LEU A 33 -7.66 -1.42 -9.61
N HIS A 34 -6.77 -0.50 -9.97
CA HIS A 34 -6.86 0.30 -11.19
C HIS A 34 -6.26 -0.39 -12.43
N VAL A 35 -5.82 -1.63 -12.29
CA VAL A 35 -5.36 -2.47 -13.39
C VAL A 35 -6.43 -3.52 -13.71
N ASN A 36 -6.27 -4.27 -14.80
CA ASN A 36 -7.30 -5.20 -15.28
C ASN A 36 -7.29 -6.56 -14.56
N ASP A 37 -7.00 -6.58 -13.26
CA ASP A 37 -7.10 -7.79 -12.46
C ASP A 37 -8.54 -7.96 -11.93
N ASN A 38 -8.88 -9.18 -11.52
CA ASN A 38 -10.16 -9.47 -10.90
C ASN A 38 -10.27 -8.73 -9.56
N PHE A 39 -11.35 -7.97 -9.38
CA PHE A 39 -11.58 -7.18 -8.19
C PHE A 39 -11.55 -8.03 -6.90
N GLU A 40 -12.23 -9.18 -6.92
CA GLU A 40 -12.29 -10.06 -5.75
C GLU A 40 -10.91 -10.61 -5.40
N SER A 41 -10.10 -10.98 -6.40
CA SER A 41 -8.74 -11.46 -6.19
C SER A 41 -7.87 -10.40 -5.52
N VAL A 42 -7.98 -9.14 -5.95
CA VAL A 42 -7.24 -8.03 -5.36
C VAL A 42 -7.69 -7.78 -3.92
N MET A 43 -8.99 -7.80 -3.66
CA MET A 43 -9.52 -7.58 -2.31
C MET A 43 -9.07 -8.68 -1.35
N GLU A 44 -9.05 -9.94 -1.80
CA GLU A 44 -8.52 -11.04 -1.00
C GLU A 44 -7.01 -10.90 -0.76
N ASN A 45 -6.25 -10.47 -1.76
CA ASN A 45 -4.83 -10.17 -1.59
C ASN A 45 -4.59 -9.09 -0.54
N ARG A 46 -5.44 -8.07 -0.50
CA ARG A 46 -5.35 -7.02 0.52
C ARG A 46 -5.63 -7.53 1.93
N LEU A 47 -6.55 -8.48 2.09
CA LEU A 47 -6.79 -9.16 3.37
C LEU A 47 -5.57 -9.98 3.80
N ILE A 48 -4.98 -10.71 2.87
CA ILE A 48 -3.76 -11.49 3.11
C ILE A 48 -2.61 -10.57 3.55
N LEU A 49 -2.46 -9.43 2.90
CA LEU A 49 -1.45 -8.43 3.27
C LEU A 49 -1.58 -8.02 4.73
N LYS A 50 -2.79 -7.67 5.14
CA LYS A 50 -3.07 -7.22 6.50
C LYS A 50 -2.74 -8.31 7.52
N ASP A 51 -3.15 -9.54 7.27
CA ASP A 51 -2.91 -10.67 8.16
C ASP A 51 -1.43 -11.06 8.20
N TYR A 52 -0.80 -11.17 7.03
CA TYR A 52 0.57 -11.65 6.92
C TYR A 52 1.56 -10.73 7.63
N TYR A 53 1.38 -9.43 7.51
CA TYR A 53 2.27 -8.44 8.13
C TYR A 53 1.76 -7.93 9.48
N GLY A 54 0.61 -8.39 9.94
CA GLY A 54 0.05 -7.95 11.21
C GLY A 54 -0.24 -6.45 11.25
N LEU A 55 -0.79 -5.90 10.18
CA LEU A 55 -1.05 -4.47 10.08
C LEU A 55 -2.11 -4.03 11.10
N PRO A 56 -1.90 -2.93 11.82
CA PRO A 56 -2.84 -2.48 12.85
C PRO A 56 -4.14 -1.90 12.28
N SER A 57 -4.13 -1.50 11.01
CA SER A 57 -5.30 -0.96 10.34
C SER A 57 -5.21 -1.24 8.84
N GLU A 58 -6.31 -0.98 8.13
CA GLU A 58 -6.32 -1.04 6.67
C GLU A 58 -5.36 0.02 6.11
N PRO A 59 -4.48 -0.34 5.17
CA PRO A 59 -3.65 0.65 4.48
C PRO A 59 -4.49 1.74 3.83
N ILE A 60 -3.98 2.94 3.83
CA ILE A 60 -4.60 4.08 3.15
C ILE A 60 -4.24 3.99 1.68
N TRP A 61 -5.11 3.36 0.91
CA TRP A 61 -4.92 3.15 -0.52
C TRP A 61 -5.24 4.43 -1.29
N LEU A 62 -4.25 4.96 -1.99
CA LEU A 62 -4.37 6.22 -2.72
C LEU A 62 -4.89 5.98 -4.14
N ASN A 63 -5.64 6.94 -4.66
CA ASN A 63 -5.94 7.04 -6.08
C ASN A 63 -4.79 7.81 -6.75
N GLN A 64 -3.77 7.09 -7.21
CA GLN A 64 -2.54 7.68 -7.72
C GLN A 64 -2.71 8.15 -9.16
N THR A 65 -2.22 9.35 -9.47
CA THR A 65 -2.35 9.97 -10.80
C THR A 65 -1.05 10.60 -11.29
N HIS A 66 0.09 10.21 -10.72
CA HIS A 66 1.41 10.78 -11.04
C HIS A 66 1.48 12.28 -10.76
N SER A 67 0.87 12.69 -9.66
CA SER A 67 0.86 14.08 -9.20
C SER A 67 1.94 14.32 -8.14
N SER A 68 2.00 15.55 -7.67
CA SER A 68 2.83 15.93 -6.51
C SER A 68 2.00 16.10 -5.22
N VAL A 69 0.79 15.59 -5.20
CA VAL A 69 -0.12 15.73 -4.06
C VAL A 69 0.24 14.75 -2.97
N CYS A 70 0.46 15.26 -1.76
CA CYS A 70 0.68 14.47 -0.55
C CYS A 70 -0.40 14.83 0.46
N ILE A 71 -1.09 13.82 0.98
CA ILE A 71 -2.22 14.03 1.90
C ILE A 71 -1.87 13.62 3.33
N ASN A 72 -2.49 14.30 4.27
CA ASN A 72 -2.51 13.90 5.67
C ASN A 72 -3.58 12.80 5.86
N THR A 73 -3.22 11.69 6.46
CA THR A 73 -4.15 10.56 6.66
C THR A 73 -5.41 10.95 7.41
N SER A 74 -5.33 11.90 8.34
CA SER A 74 -6.50 12.36 9.11
C SER A 74 -7.53 13.12 8.26
N ARG A 75 -7.17 13.51 7.04
CA ARG A 75 -8.03 14.22 6.09
C ARG A 75 -8.31 13.41 4.83
N PHE A 76 -7.94 12.14 4.83
CA PHE A 76 -8.08 11.29 3.65
C PHE A 76 -9.56 11.03 3.36
N ASN A 77 -9.92 11.20 2.09
CA ASN A 77 -11.19 10.78 1.53
C ASN A 77 -10.90 9.81 0.39
N THR A 78 -11.58 8.67 0.34
CA THR A 78 -11.37 7.64 -0.68
C THR A 78 -11.61 8.13 -2.11
N LEU A 79 -12.26 9.27 -2.29
CA LEU A 79 -12.46 9.91 -3.59
C LEU A 79 -11.33 10.83 -4.01
N ASP A 80 -10.42 11.15 -3.10
CA ASP A 80 -9.32 12.07 -3.38
C ASP A 80 -8.22 11.38 -4.19
N TYR A 81 -7.53 12.16 -5.01
CA TYR A 81 -6.39 11.70 -5.79
C TYR A 81 -5.11 12.23 -5.15
N ALA A 82 -4.15 11.33 -4.93
CA ALA A 82 -2.86 11.67 -4.36
C ALA A 82 -1.83 10.60 -4.71
N ASP A 83 -0.55 10.95 -4.65
CA ASP A 83 0.55 10.01 -4.91
C ASP A 83 1.43 9.80 -3.70
N ALA A 84 1.12 10.46 -2.59
CA ALA A 84 1.80 10.28 -1.31
C ALA A 84 0.85 10.52 -0.15
N SER A 85 1.18 9.98 1.00
CA SER A 85 0.47 10.26 2.25
C SER A 85 1.46 10.35 3.40
N PHE A 86 1.06 11.04 4.46
CA PHE A 86 1.84 11.12 5.69
C PHE A 86 0.92 11.05 6.91
N THR A 87 1.50 10.63 8.01
CA THR A 87 0.77 10.52 9.28
C THR A 87 1.67 10.88 10.45
N SER A 88 1.05 11.39 11.51
CA SER A 88 1.65 11.50 12.84
C SER A 88 0.91 10.61 13.85
N ASN A 89 -0.05 9.79 13.39
CA ASN A 89 -0.88 8.97 14.27
C ASN A 89 -0.37 7.53 14.31
N PRO A 90 -0.05 6.99 15.50
CA PRO A 90 0.28 5.57 15.62
C PRO A 90 -0.88 4.70 15.11
N GLY A 91 -0.53 3.61 14.43
CA GLY A 91 -1.50 2.67 13.89
C GLY A 91 -1.97 2.97 12.47
N ASP A 92 -1.72 4.17 11.94
CA ASP A 92 -2.01 4.45 10.54
C ASP A 92 -0.99 3.76 9.62
N VAL A 93 -1.47 3.23 8.51
CA VAL A 93 -0.65 2.55 7.51
C VAL A 93 -0.70 3.33 6.20
N CYS A 94 0.37 4.08 5.92
CA CYS A 94 0.54 4.76 4.64
C CYS A 94 1.02 3.77 3.59
N ALA A 95 0.43 3.80 2.41
CA ALA A 95 0.79 2.88 1.34
C ALA A 95 0.90 3.58 -0.01
N VAL A 96 1.82 3.12 -0.83
CA VAL A 96 1.90 3.50 -2.24
C VAL A 96 2.02 2.23 -3.07
N LEU A 97 1.43 2.26 -4.25
CA LEU A 97 1.50 1.16 -5.21
C LEU A 97 2.54 1.51 -6.27
N THR A 98 3.46 0.59 -6.52
CA THR A 98 4.50 0.77 -7.53
C THR A 98 4.59 -0.45 -8.44
N ALA A 99 4.88 -0.22 -9.71
CA ALA A 99 5.25 -1.27 -10.65
C ALA A 99 6.67 -1.02 -11.15
N ASP A 100 6.89 0.13 -11.81
CA ASP A 100 8.18 0.52 -12.36
C ASP A 100 8.82 1.68 -11.60
N CYS A 101 8.05 2.37 -10.77
CA CYS A 101 8.53 3.52 -10.01
C CYS A 101 9.24 3.10 -8.72
N LEU A 102 10.12 3.98 -8.23
CA LEU A 102 10.80 3.77 -6.96
C LEU A 102 9.96 4.36 -5.82
N PRO A 103 9.61 3.57 -4.78
CA PRO A 103 8.96 4.12 -3.61
C PRO A 103 9.96 4.88 -2.75
N VAL A 104 9.52 5.99 -2.15
CA VAL A 104 10.33 6.81 -1.26
C VAL A 104 9.65 6.92 0.09
N PHE A 105 10.39 6.62 1.15
CA PHE A 105 9.91 6.70 2.53
C PHE A 105 10.72 7.74 3.28
N VAL A 106 10.03 8.60 4.03
CA VAL A 106 10.65 9.67 4.79
C VAL A 106 10.10 9.64 6.23
N SER A 107 11.00 9.81 7.19
CA SER A 107 10.63 9.91 8.61
C SER A 107 11.51 10.98 9.28
N ASN A 108 10.96 11.66 10.26
CA ASN A 108 11.72 12.54 11.12
C ASN A 108 12.19 11.85 12.40
#